data_e26f258c70e6fcfa7c5ee892ac6ff0e3
#
_entry.id   e26f258c70e6fcfa7c5ee892ac6ff0e3
#
_cell.length_a   1.000
_cell.length_b   1.000
_cell.length_c   1.000
_cell.angle_alpha   90.00
_cell.angle_beta   90.00
_cell.angle_gamma   90.00
#
_symmetry.space_group_name_H-M   'P 1'
#
loop_
_entity.id
_entity.type
_entity.pdbx_description
1 polymer ?
#
loop_
_entity_poly.entity_id
_entity_poly.type
_entity_poly.pdbx_seq_one_letter_code
_entity_poly.pdbx_strand_id
1 'polypeptide(L)'
;MPEPDLFRDTWVRYLGYTNEVGESFRPVVPVQVVRASYGVAFAYVLADTADKSWKMFRKDGRPKNVLIETGDALIWQTLASIVLPGFTINRICAITQSLLQRKVTKLPATPRNILTVAIGLASIPIIIHPIDHGVTVLMNQTYRKWVNSE
;
A
#
# COMPACT_ATOMS: atom_id res chain seq x y z
N MET A 1 -15.18 23.88 -2.95
CA MET A 1 -14.57 22.69 -2.35
C MET A 1 -13.96 21.81 -3.41
N PRO A 2 -12.74 21.32 -3.20
CA PRO A 2 -12.21 20.34 -4.11
C PRO A 2 -13.05 19.08 -4.05
N GLU A 3 -13.25 18.43 -5.19
CA GLU A 3 -13.93 17.15 -5.23
C GLU A 3 -13.12 16.10 -4.47
N PRO A 4 -13.79 15.19 -3.73
CA PRO A 4 -13.07 14.11 -3.08
C PRO A 4 -12.37 13.25 -4.12
N ASP A 5 -11.15 12.82 -3.78
CA ASP A 5 -10.38 11.92 -4.63
C ASP A 5 -10.98 10.52 -4.54
N LEU A 6 -11.51 10.00 -5.65
CA LEU A 6 -12.14 8.69 -5.68
C LEU A 6 -11.21 7.59 -5.13
N PHE A 7 -9.92 7.66 -5.45
CA PHE A 7 -8.96 6.61 -5.11
C PHE A 7 -8.34 6.76 -3.73
N ARG A 8 -8.44 7.94 -3.09
CA ARG A 8 -7.78 8.20 -1.80
C ARG A 8 -8.75 8.54 -0.68
N ASP A 9 -9.90 9.15 -1.02
CA ASP A 9 -10.85 9.68 -0.06
C ASP A 9 -12.12 8.83 0.07
N THR A 10 -12.25 7.77 -0.72
CA THR A 10 -13.43 6.90 -0.70
C THR A 10 -13.01 5.46 -0.36
N TRP A 11 -14.02 4.57 -0.27
CA TRP A 11 -13.79 3.15 -0.01
C TRP A 11 -12.90 2.47 -1.06
N VAL A 12 -12.77 3.06 -2.25
CA VAL A 12 -11.91 2.53 -3.32
C VAL A 12 -10.45 2.43 -2.84
N ARG A 13 -10.04 3.27 -1.88
CA ARG A 13 -8.71 3.20 -1.28
C ARG A 13 -8.40 1.82 -0.70
N TYR A 14 -9.43 1.11 -0.24
CA TYR A 14 -9.23 -0.23 0.34
C TYR A 14 -8.72 -1.26 -0.66
N LEU A 15 -8.93 -1.05 -1.96
CA LEU A 15 -8.35 -1.91 -2.99
C LEU A 15 -6.82 -1.86 -3.00
N GLY A 16 -6.26 -0.73 -2.58
CA GLY A 16 -4.82 -0.58 -2.42
C GLY A 16 -4.24 -1.39 -1.26
N TYR A 17 -5.10 -1.91 -0.38
CA TYR A 17 -4.67 -2.73 0.76
C TYR A 17 -4.76 -4.22 0.48
N THR A 18 -5.11 -4.63 -0.73
CA THR A 18 -5.31 -6.03 -1.08
C THR A 18 -4.03 -6.84 -0.86
N ASN A 19 -2.87 -6.28 -1.22
CA ASN A 19 -1.60 -6.96 -1.02
C ASN A 19 -1.25 -7.14 0.46
N GLU A 20 -1.66 -6.21 1.32
CA GLU A 20 -1.45 -6.32 2.77
C GLU A 20 -2.31 -7.45 3.34
N VAL A 21 -3.55 -7.56 2.89
CA VAL A 21 -4.42 -8.68 3.25
C VAL A 21 -3.79 -9.98 2.78
N GLY A 22 -3.27 -10.03 1.55
CA GLY A 22 -2.57 -11.20 1.03
C GLY A 22 -1.37 -11.58 1.89
N GLU A 23 -0.56 -10.59 2.29
CA GLU A 23 0.59 -10.83 3.18
C GLU A 23 0.14 -11.37 4.54
N SER A 24 -0.98 -10.86 5.07
CA SER A 24 -1.52 -11.35 6.35
C SER A 24 -1.92 -12.82 6.27
N PHE A 25 -2.47 -13.25 5.15
CA PHE A 25 -2.89 -14.64 4.93
C PHE A 25 -1.78 -15.56 4.44
N ARG A 26 -0.58 -15.04 4.21
CA ARG A 26 0.54 -15.83 3.66
C ARG A 26 0.75 -17.18 4.38
N PRO A 27 0.65 -17.28 5.71
CA PRO A 27 0.86 -18.57 6.38
C PRO A 27 -0.17 -19.64 6.04
N VAL A 28 -1.36 -19.27 5.55
CA VAL A 28 -2.48 -20.20 5.37
C VAL A 28 -2.94 -20.34 3.92
N VAL A 29 -2.35 -19.56 2.97
CA VAL A 29 -2.74 -19.63 1.56
C VAL A 29 -1.51 -19.92 0.69
N PRO A 30 -1.72 -20.47 -0.53
CA PRO A 30 -0.62 -20.63 -1.48
C PRO A 30 -0.01 -19.28 -1.88
N VAL A 31 1.28 -19.28 -2.24
CA VAL A 31 1.98 -18.05 -2.64
C VAL A 31 1.33 -17.38 -3.85
N GLN A 32 0.66 -18.16 -4.70
CA GLN A 32 -0.04 -17.61 -5.88
C GLN A 32 -1.18 -16.67 -5.47
N VAL A 33 -1.87 -16.96 -4.35
CA VAL A 33 -2.92 -16.09 -3.82
C VAL A 33 -2.32 -14.76 -3.37
N VAL A 34 -1.17 -14.80 -2.69
CA VAL A 34 -0.47 -13.58 -2.27
C VAL A 34 -0.05 -12.76 -3.48
N ARG A 35 0.51 -13.42 -4.51
CA ARG A 35 0.89 -12.74 -5.76
C ARG A 35 -0.31 -12.11 -6.46
N ALA A 36 -1.44 -12.81 -6.49
CA ALA A 36 -2.68 -12.27 -7.07
C ALA A 36 -3.14 -11.01 -6.32
N SER A 37 -3.00 -10.99 -5.00
CA SER A 37 -3.34 -9.81 -4.20
C SER A 37 -2.48 -8.60 -4.57
N TYR A 38 -1.19 -8.80 -4.84
CA TYR A 38 -0.32 -7.74 -5.35
C TYR A 38 -0.77 -7.26 -6.73
N GLY A 39 -1.23 -8.19 -7.58
CA GLY A 39 -1.78 -7.83 -8.91
C GLY A 39 -2.98 -6.89 -8.80
N VAL A 40 -3.89 -7.17 -7.86
CA VAL A 40 -5.06 -6.30 -7.62
C VAL A 40 -4.60 -4.92 -7.13
N ALA A 41 -3.64 -4.88 -6.21
CA ALA A 41 -3.11 -3.61 -5.70
C ALA A 41 -2.43 -2.81 -6.82
N PHE A 42 -1.65 -3.46 -7.69
CA PHE A 42 -1.05 -2.79 -8.84
C PHE A 42 -2.09 -2.25 -9.81
N ALA A 43 -3.15 -3.02 -10.08
CA ALA A 43 -4.25 -2.52 -10.93
C ALA A 43 -4.88 -1.26 -10.34
N TYR A 44 -5.07 -1.22 -9.02
CA TYR A 44 -5.56 -0.03 -8.32
C TYR A 44 -4.59 1.15 -8.49
N VAL A 45 -3.28 0.91 -8.31
CA VAL A 45 -2.26 1.97 -8.48
C VAL A 45 -2.28 2.52 -9.90
N LEU A 46 -2.36 1.66 -10.89
CA LEU A 46 -2.40 2.08 -12.30
C LEU A 46 -3.68 2.86 -12.60
N ALA A 47 -4.82 2.45 -12.03
CA ALA A 47 -6.08 3.16 -12.19
C ALA A 47 -6.02 4.57 -11.58
N ASP A 48 -5.46 4.70 -10.38
CA ASP A 48 -5.28 6.02 -9.75
C ASP A 48 -4.34 6.90 -10.57
N THR A 49 -3.24 6.33 -11.03
CA THR A 49 -2.26 7.05 -11.85
C THR A 49 -2.90 7.55 -13.14
N ALA A 50 -3.68 6.71 -13.81
CA ALA A 50 -4.39 7.08 -15.03
C ALA A 50 -5.42 8.18 -14.75
N ASP A 51 -6.14 8.09 -13.63
CA ASP A 51 -7.12 9.11 -13.23
C ASP A 51 -6.45 10.47 -13.01
N LYS A 52 -5.33 10.48 -12.28
CA LYS A 52 -4.60 11.73 -12.00
C LYS A 52 -4.02 12.33 -13.28
N SER A 53 -3.49 11.48 -14.17
CA SER A 53 -2.94 11.93 -15.45
C SER A 53 -4.01 12.55 -16.32
N TRP A 54 -5.19 11.92 -16.40
CA TRP A 54 -6.31 12.40 -17.20
C TRP A 54 -6.83 13.74 -16.66
N LYS A 55 -6.99 13.85 -15.34
CA LYS A 55 -7.46 15.10 -14.71
C LYS A 55 -6.46 16.24 -14.94
N MET A 56 -5.17 15.97 -14.85
CA MET A 56 -4.16 16.99 -15.14
C MET A 56 -4.17 17.37 -16.62
N PHE A 57 -4.34 16.43 -17.52
CA PHE A 57 -4.44 16.68 -18.96
C PHE A 57 -5.63 17.60 -19.27
N ARG A 58 -6.75 17.38 -18.62
CA ARG A 58 -7.96 18.21 -18.80
C ARG A 58 -7.80 19.61 -18.19
N LYS A 59 -7.07 19.71 -17.08
CA LYS A 59 -6.84 20.98 -16.38
C LYS A 59 -5.75 21.80 -17.07
N ASP A 60 -4.65 21.17 -17.44
CA ASP A 60 -3.48 21.80 -18.04
C ASP A 60 -2.80 20.78 -18.94
N GLY A 61 -3.10 20.81 -20.22
CA GLY A 61 -2.66 19.81 -21.19
C GLY A 61 -1.16 19.84 -21.52
N ARG A 62 -0.36 20.62 -20.80
CA ARG A 62 1.07 20.67 -21.05
C ARG A 62 1.71 19.32 -20.72
N PRO A 63 2.46 18.71 -21.66
CA PRO A 63 3.07 17.39 -21.39
C PRO A 63 3.92 17.35 -20.13
N LYS A 64 4.66 18.40 -19.83
CA LYS A 64 5.49 18.49 -18.63
C LYS A 64 4.64 18.29 -17.36
N ASN A 65 3.52 19.02 -17.25
CA ASN A 65 2.66 18.98 -16.07
C ASN A 65 1.95 17.62 -15.94
N VAL A 66 1.54 17.03 -17.05
CA VAL A 66 0.93 15.69 -17.04
C VAL A 66 1.96 14.65 -16.58
N LEU A 67 3.20 14.73 -17.06
CA LEU A 67 4.26 13.81 -16.64
C LEU A 67 4.59 13.95 -15.16
N ILE A 68 4.63 15.18 -14.64
CA ILE A 68 4.90 15.42 -13.22
C ILE A 68 3.80 14.81 -12.36
N GLU A 69 2.53 15.02 -12.72
CA GLU A 69 1.40 14.47 -11.96
C GLU A 69 1.36 12.95 -12.05
N THR A 70 1.63 12.40 -13.21
CA THR A 70 1.70 10.95 -13.41
C THR A 70 2.78 10.33 -12.53
N GLY A 71 3.98 10.93 -12.53
CA GLY A 71 5.07 10.49 -11.68
C GLY A 71 4.74 10.58 -10.20
N ASP A 72 4.13 11.71 -9.79
CA ASP A 72 3.71 11.91 -8.40
C ASP A 72 2.75 10.80 -7.94
N ALA A 73 1.68 10.58 -8.71
CA ALA A 73 0.67 9.59 -8.37
C ALA A 73 1.27 8.17 -8.34
N LEU A 74 2.07 7.83 -9.34
CA LEU A 74 2.68 6.50 -9.43
C LEU A 74 3.64 6.24 -8.26
N ILE A 75 4.51 7.20 -7.95
CA ILE A 75 5.48 7.04 -6.87
C ILE A 75 4.75 6.96 -5.52
N TRP A 76 3.83 7.90 -5.26
CA TRP A 76 3.10 7.93 -3.99
C TRP A 76 2.33 6.63 -3.76
N GLN A 77 1.56 6.17 -4.75
CA GLN A 77 0.77 4.97 -4.61
C GLN A 77 1.64 3.72 -4.49
N THR A 78 2.72 3.65 -5.27
CA THR A 78 3.62 2.50 -5.18
C THR A 78 4.22 2.38 -3.78
N LEU A 79 4.68 3.49 -3.22
CA LEU A 79 5.26 3.49 -1.87
C LEU A 79 4.20 3.31 -0.80
N ALA A 80 3.10 4.07 -0.87
CA ALA A 80 2.10 4.11 0.20
C ALA A 80 1.16 2.91 0.20
N SER A 81 0.96 2.26 -0.95
CA SER A 81 0.00 1.16 -1.06
C SER A 81 0.66 -0.20 -1.18
N ILE A 82 1.82 -0.29 -1.83
CA ILE A 82 2.41 -1.60 -2.16
C ILE A 82 3.69 -1.85 -1.39
N VAL A 83 4.71 -1.01 -1.56
CA VAL A 83 6.06 -1.31 -1.08
C VAL A 83 6.13 -1.25 0.44
N LEU A 84 5.79 -0.11 1.02
CA LEU A 84 5.94 0.07 2.47
C LEU A 84 4.93 -0.75 3.28
N PRO A 85 3.62 -0.72 2.95
CA PRO A 85 2.67 -1.53 3.71
C PRO A 85 2.90 -3.04 3.53
N GLY A 86 3.15 -3.49 2.31
CA GLY A 86 3.39 -4.91 2.04
C GLY A 86 4.60 -5.42 2.80
N PHE A 87 5.71 -4.68 2.75
CA PHE A 87 6.91 -5.04 3.50
C PHE A 87 6.65 -5.03 5.00
N THR A 88 5.93 -4.02 5.51
CA THR A 88 5.63 -3.89 6.93
C THR A 88 4.82 -5.08 7.44
N ILE A 89 3.73 -5.42 6.74
CA ILE A 89 2.89 -6.56 7.14
C ILE A 89 3.67 -7.87 7.01
N ASN A 90 4.47 -8.03 5.95
CA ASN A 90 5.32 -9.21 5.80
C ASN A 90 6.24 -9.38 7.01
N ARG A 91 6.87 -8.30 7.47
CA ARG A 91 7.77 -8.35 8.62
C ARG A 91 7.03 -8.58 9.93
N ILE A 92 5.86 -7.95 10.12
CA ILE A 92 5.02 -8.19 11.29
C ILE A 92 4.65 -9.67 11.41
N CYS A 93 4.20 -10.26 10.31
CA CYS A 93 3.84 -11.68 10.30
C CYS A 93 5.04 -12.58 10.55
N ALA A 94 6.19 -12.27 9.95
CA ALA A 94 7.41 -13.06 10.14
C ALA A 94 7.90 -12.99 11.59
N ILE A 95 7.88 -11.80 12.19
CA ILE A 95 8.26 -11.61 13.59
C ILE A 95 7.29 -12.35 14.51
N THR A 96 5.98 -12.24 14.25
CA THR A 96 4.95 -12.92 15.03
C THR A 96 5.15 -14.44 15.01
N GLN A 97 5.35 -15.00 13.80
CA GLN A 97 5.61 -16.44 13.65
C GLN A 97 6.86 -16.86 14.44
N SER A 98 7.93 -16.10 14.32
CA SER A 98 9.19 -16.39 15.00
C SER A 98 9.03 -16.36 16.51
N LEU A 99 8.35 -15.32 17.03
CA LEU A 99 8.13 -15.20 18.48
C LEU A 99 7.24 -16.33 19.02
N LEU A 100 6.18 -16.67 18.30
CA LEU A 100 5.28 -17.76 18.70
C LEU A 100 6.01 -19.11 18.69
N GLN A 101 6.87 -19.35 17.70
CA GLN A 101 7.65 -20.57 17.64
C GLN A 101 8.65 -20.70 18.80
N ARG A 102 9.25 -19.56 19.21
CA ARG A 102 10.28 -19.56 20.26
C ARG A 102 9.70 -19.50 21.67
N LYS A 103 8.63 -18.72 21.88
CA LYS A 103 8.09 -18.43 23.21
C LYS A 103 6.92 -19.35 23.58
N VAL A 104 6.17 -19.84 22.60
CA VAL A 104 5.01 -20.70 22.82
C VAL A 104 5.22 -22.00 22.03
N THR A 105 6.22 -22.77 22.47
CA THR A 105 6.68 -23.96 21.74
C THR A 105 5.63 -25.07 21.66
N LYS A 106 4.63 -25.06 22.56
CA LYS A 106 3.56 -26.07 22.56
C LYS A 106 2.40 -25.73 21.64
N LEU A 107 2.40 -24.55 21.04
CA LEU A 107 1.32 -24.10 20.16
C LEU A 107 1.42 -24.82 18.81
N PRO A 108 0.37 -25.57 18.39
CA PRO A 108 0.40 -26.23 17.08
C PRO A 108 0.46 -25.20 15.93
N ALA A 109 0.84 -25.69 14.74
CA ALA A 109 1.01 -24.80 13.58
C ALA A 109 -0.28 -24.10 13.18
N THR A 110 -1.44 -24.80 13.22
CA THR A 110 -2.69 -24.19 12.77
C THR A 110 -3.12 -23.02 13.64
N PRO A 111 -3.22 -23.11 14.99
CA PRO A 111 -3.52 -21.94 15.81
C PRO A 111 -2.47 -20.84 15.68
N ARG A 112 -1.19 -21.20 15.55
CA ARG A 112 -0.10 -20.22 15.36
C ARG A 112 -0.32 -19.42 14.07
N ASN A 113 -0.65 -20.08 12.99
CA ASN A 113 -0.89 -19.44 11.69
C ASN A 113 -2.12 -18.55 11.75
N ILE A 114 -3.22 -19.01 12.38
CA ILE A 114 -4.44 -18.22 12.53
C ILE A 114 -4.17 -16.96 13.35
N LEU A 115 -3.43 -17.07 14.44
CA LEU A 115 -3.08 -15.92 15.27
C LEU A 115 -2.22 -14.93 14.49
N THR A 116 -1.27 -15.42 13.69
CA THR A 116 -0.44 -14.56 12.83
C THR A 116 -1.30 -13.79 11.83
N VAL A 117 -2.26 -14.47 11.18
CA VAL A 117 -3.20 -13.82 10.26
C VAL A 117 -3.97 -12.71 10.97
N ALA A 118 -4.50 -13.01 12.17
CA ALA A 118 -5.27 -12.03 12.94
C ALA A 118 -4.44 -10.79 13.29
N ILE A 119 -3.18 -10.99 13.72
CA ILE A 119 -2.29 -9.88 14.04
C ILE A 119 -1.96 -9.07 12.80
N GLY A 120 -1.69 -9.72 11.67
CA GLY A 120 -1.43 -9.04 10.41
C GLY A 120 -2.62 -8.17 9.99
N LEU A 121 -3.82 -8.74 9.99
CA LEU A 121 -5.03 -8.00 9.63
C LEU A 121 -5.30 -6.82 10.57
N ALA A 122 -5.12 -7.02 11.86
CA ALA A 122 -5.31 -5.96 12.86
C ALA A 122 -4.29 -4.83 12.71
N SER A 123 -3.10 -5.13 12.20
CA SER A 123 -2.05 -4.14 11.99
C SER A 123 -2.33 -3.21 10.82
N ILE A 124 -3.11 -3.66 9.82
CA ILE A 124 -3.34 -2.88 8.60
C ILE A 124 -3.89 -1.48 8.91
N PRO A 125 -5.01 -1.32 9.63
CA PRO A 125 -5.52 0.03 9.89
C PRO A 125 -4.58 0.87 10.76
N ILE A 126 -3.72 0.24 11.54
CA ILE A 126 -2.78 0.95 12.40
C ILE A 126 -1.64 1.56 11.59
N ILE A 127 -1.13 0.85 10.58
CA ILE A 127 0.05 1.30 9.82
C ILE A 127 -0.30 2.25 8.68
N ILE A 128 -1.55 2.26 8.19
CA ILE A 128 -1.94 3.00 6.98
C ILE A 128 -1.68 4.49 7.12
N HIS A 129 -2.21 5.13 8.18
CA HIS A 129 -2.06 6.58 8.34
C HIS A 129 -0.61 7.01 8.52
N PRO A 130 0.20 6.36 9.39
CA PRO A 130 1.61 6.73 9.48
C PRO A 130 2.37 6.58 8.18
N ILE A 131 2.12 5.52 7.41
CA ILE A 131 2.80 5.28 6.14
C ILE A 131 2.38 6.32 5.11
N ASP A 132 1.07 6.57 4.95
CA ASP A 132 0.58 7.56 3.99
C ASP A 132 1.16 8.95 4.32
N HIS A 133 1.14 9.33 5.59
CA HIS A 133 1.71 10.60 6.03
C HIS A 133 3.22 10.66 5.77
N GLY A 134 3.94 9.59 6.11
CA GLY A 134 5.38 9.52 5.90
C GLY A 134 5.77 9.63 4.44
N VAL A 135 5.05 8.96 3.55
CA VAL A 135 5.30 9.04 2.10
C VAL A 135 5.02 10.44 1.60
N THR A 136 3.94 11.07 2.07
CA THR A 136 3.61 12.45 1.69
C THR A 136 4.71 13.40 2.11
N VAL A 137 5.21 13.31 3.35
CA VAL A 137 6.31 14.14 3.85
C VAL A 137 7.58 13.89 3.02
N LEU A 138 7.90 12.65 2.78
CA LEU A 138 9.09 12.29 1.99
C LEU A 138 9.02 12.88 0.58
N MET A 139 7.88 12.76 -0.09
CA MET A 139 7.70 13.29 -1.43
C MET A 139 7.72 14.81 -1.45
N ASN A 140 7.16 15.47 -0.43
CA ASN A 140 7.20 16.91 -0.32
C ASN A 140 8.63 17.44 -0.18
N GLN A 141 9.52 16.67 0.46
CA GLN A 141 10.91 17.04 0.68
C GLN A 141 11.85 16.60 -0.45
N THR A 142 11.38 15.73 -1.36
CA THR A 142 12.18 15.19 -2.46
C THR A 142 11.58 15.53 -3.81
N TYR A 143 10.75 14.65 -4.35
CA TYR A 143 10.22 14.76 -5.70
C TYR A 143 9.44 16.06 -5.92
N ARG A 144 8.50 16.37 -5.03
CA ARG A 144 7.65 17.56 -5.17
C ARG A 144 8.43 18.86 -5.02
N LYS A 145 9.41 18.85 -4.12
CA LYS A 145 10.29 19.99 -3.95
C LYS A 145 11.16 20.20 -5.20
N TRP A 146 11.70 19.12 -5.75
CA TRP A 146 12.54 19.17 -6.93
C TRP A 146 11.77 19.70 -8.15
N VAL A 147 10.57 19.19 -8.43
CA VAL A 147 9.79 19.62 -9.58
C VAL A 147 9.25 21.03 -9.42
N ASN A 148 8.99 21.50 -8.20
CA ASN A 148 8.51 22.85 -7.93
C ASN A 148 9.61 23.90 -7.94
N SER A 149 10.88 23.48 -7.83
CA SER A 149 12.03 24.40 -7.86
C SER A 149 12.42 24.79 -9.30
N GLU A 150 11.90 24.06 -10.30
CA GLU A 150 12.09 24.38 -11.71
C GLU A 150 10.91 25.22 -12.20
#